data_82626a211cf70151c351e42a30048d2a
#
_entry.id   82626a211cf70151c351e42a30048d2a
#
_cell.length_a   1.000
_cell.length_b   1.000
_cell.length_c   1.000
_cell.angle_alpha   90.00
_cell.angle_beta   90.00
_cell.angle_gamma   90.00
#
_symmetry.space_group_name_H-M   'P 1'
#
loop_
_entity.id
_entity.type
_entity.pdbx_description
1 polymer ?
#
loop_
_entity_poly.entity_id
_entity_poly.type
_entity_poly.pdbx_seq_one_letter_code
_entity_poly.pdbx_strand_id
1 'polypeptide(L)'
;MYYIGIDLAWSEDNNSGVATLEDDEVVYVDTIRGTSEIANFIGNYPDAKVGVDAPLYVPNETGNRDIEKEFLRDFSSKKLGVYPVNRELLKQKNGSIVGEVLASKIGQKLGDTLFEVYPHATIMNCFHGSVLPYKRKSGRDVKFIKGQLDILQNYLLENLKGDFAVDISKLKGKRLKDHEDKLDAIVCAYTLYYCDKNSCKKYGGIFKVPKL
;
A
#
# COMPACT_ATOMS: atom_id res chain seq x y z
N MET A 1 2.72 -18.66 6.13
CA MET A 1 3.06 -17.33 6.74
C MET A 1 2.03 -16.32 6.27
N TYR A 2 1.49 -15.49 7.20
CA TYR A 2 0.53 -14.46 6.84
C TYR A 2 1.21 -13.13 6.55
N TYR A 3 0.74 -12.45 5.51
CA TYR A 3 1.15 -11.09 5.13
C TYR A 3 -0.11 -10.23 4.97
N ILE A 4 -0.21 -9.18 5.75
CA ILE A 4 -1.34 -8.25 5.68
C ILE A 4 -0.89 -6.98 4.95
N GLY A 5 -1.63 -6.57 3.95
CA GLY A 5 -1.43 -5.32 3.22
C GLY A 5 -2.57 -4.34 3.47
N ILE A 6 -2.21 -3.08 3.62
CA ILE A 6 -3.16 -2.00 3.91
C ILE A 6 -2.88 -0.81 3.00
N ASP A 7 -3.85 -0.46 2.14
CA ASP A 7 -3.92 0.85 1.49
C ASP A 7 -4.67 1.79 2.43
N LEU A 8 -3.92 2.49 3.29
CA LEU A 8 -4.49 3.24 4.41
C LEU A 8 -5.09 4.57 3.95
N ALA A 9 -6.37 4.77 4.24
CA ALA A 9 -7.04 6.03 3.99
C ALA A 9 -6.43 7.17 4.82
N TRP A 10 -6.40 8.38 4.24
CA TRP A 10 -5.89 9.58 4.90
C TRP A 10 -6.79 10.10 6.04
N SER A 11 -8.00 9.57 6.20
CA SER A 11 -8.97 9.93 7.23
C SER A 11 -9.60 8.70 7.83
N GLU A 12 -9.83 8.72 9.14
CA GLU A 12 -10.56 7.67 9.90
C GLU A 12 -11.99 7.44 9.37
N ASP A 13 -12.56 8.43 8.69
CA ASP A 13 -13.91 8.36 8.13
C ASP A 13 -14.00 7.64 6.79
N ASN A 14 -12.87 7.40 6.14
CA ASN A 14 -12.81 6.72 4.86
C ASN A 14 -12.47 5.24 5.02
N ASN A 15 -12.85 4.45 4.02
CA ASN A 15 -12.46 3.05 3.94
C ASN A 15 -10.99 2.95 3.50
N SER A 16 -10.28 2.01 4.09
CA SER A 16 -8.95 1.54 3.69
C SER A 16 -9.08 0.18 3.02
N GLY A 17 -8.31 -0.09 1.97
CA GLY A 17 -8.16 -1.44 1.44
C GLY A 17 -7.38 -2.31 2.43
N VAL A 18 -7.82 -3.54 2.66
CA VAL A 18 -7.13 -4.53 3.51
C VAL A 18 -7.12 -5.87 2.82
N ALA A 19 -5.95 -6.49 2.73
CA ALA A 19 -5.78 -7.83 2.17
C ALA A 19 -4.89 -8.69 3.06
N THR A 20 -5.14 -9.99 3.06
CA THR A 20 -4.29 -10.97 3.72
C THR A 20 -3.87 -12.04 2.72
N LEU A 21 -2.56 -12.28 2.62
CA LEU A 21 -2.01 -13.43 1.94
C LEU A 21 -1.61 -14.50 2.97
N GLU A 22 -1.92 -15.75 2.66
CA GLU A 22 -1.27 -16.92 3.24
C GLU A 22 -0.31 -17.47 2.19
N ASP A 23 0.99 -17.23 2.39
CA ASP A 23 2.03 -17.44 1.37
C ASP A 23 1.67 -16.75 0.03
N ASP A 24 1.40 -17.49 -1.05
CA ASP A 24 1.03 -16.96 -2.38
C ASP A 24 -0.49 -16.93 -2.64
N GLU A 25 -1.31 -17.14 -1.63
CA GLU A 25 -2.77 -17.16 -1.76
C GLU A 25 -3.43 -15.95 -1.07
N VAL A 26 -4.26 -15.23 -1.80
CA VAL A 26 -5.11 -14.16 -1.24
C VAL A 26 -6.28 -14.82 -0.52
N VAL A 27 -6.22 -14.89 0.82
CA VAL A 27 -7.27 -15.51 1.65
C VAL A 27 -8.31 -14.51 2.15
N TYR A 28 -8.01 -13.23 2.08
CA TYR A 28 -8.94 -12.16 2.43
C TYR A 28 -8.64 -10.89 1.64
N VAL A 29 -9.67 -10.22 1.15
CA VAL A 29 -9.57 -8.86 0.62
C VAL A 29 -10.89 -8.12 0.76
N ASP A 30 -10.89 -7.00 1.47
CA ASP A 30 -12.04 -6.11 1.60
C ASP A 30 -11.62 -4.68 1.95
N THR A 31 -12.58 -3.81 2.20
CA THR A 31 -12.35 -2.46 2.74
C THR A 31 -12.81 -2.40 4.19
N ILE A 32 -11.98 -1.80 5.06
CA ILE A 32 -12.27 -1.61 6.49
C ILE A 32 -12.19 -0.12 6.81
N ARG A 33 -13.11 0.39 7.64
CA ARG A 33 -13.15 1.79 8.04
C ARG A 33 -12.55 1.99 9.42
N GLY A 34 -11.63 2.96 9.52
CA GLY A 34 -11.04 3.40 10.78
C GLY A 34 -9.93 2.50 11.31
N THR A 35 -8.95 3.12 11.95
CA THR A 35 -7.73 2.43 12.43
C THR A 35 -8.02 1.41 13.54
N SER A 36 -9.07 1.61 14.35
CA SER A 36 -9.44 0.65 15.42
C SER A 36 -9.92 -0.68 14.83
N GLU A 37 -10.77 -0.64 13.81
CA GLU A 37 -11.26 -1.86 13.16
C GLU A 37 -10.14 -2.57 12.38
N ILE A 38 -9.25 -1.81 11.75
CA ILE A 38 -8.05 -2.37 11.10
C ILE A 38 -7.15 -3.04 12.14
N ALA A 39 -6.92 -2.40 13.30
CA ALA A 39 -6.12 -2.98 14.38
C ALA A 39 -6.75 -4.26 14.94
N ASN A 40 -8.09 -4.28 15.14
CA ASN A 40 -8.83 -5.48 15.55
C ASN A 40 -8.67 -6.61 14.52
N PHE A 41 -8.77 -6.28 13.22
CA PHE A 41 -8.55 -7.26 12.16
C PHE A 41 -7.13 -7.85 12.19
N ILE A 42 -6.10 -7.01 12.32
CA ILE A 42 -4.71 -7.44 12.42
C ILE A 42 -4.49 -8.34 13.65
N GLY A 43 -5.18 -8.05 14.76
CA GLY A 43 -5.12 -8.82 16.00
C GLY A 43 -5.49 -10.31 15.84
N ASN A 44 -6.25 -10.68 14.78
CA ASN A 44 -6.53 -12.08 14.47
C ASN A 44 -5.32 -12.82 13.84
N TYR A 45 -4.24 -12.10 13.51
CA TYR A 45 -3.04 -12.63 12.86
C TYR A 45 -1.77 -12.16 13.60
N PRO A 46 -1.54 -12.61 14.85
CA PRO A 46 -0.48 -12.08 15.71
C PRO A 46 0.93 -12.21 15.12
N ASP A 47 1.16 -13.26 14.33
CA ASP A 47 2.46 -13.55 13.71
C ASP A 47 2.58 -12.98 12.27
N ALA A 48 1.58 -12.25 11.78
CA ALA A 48 1.61 -11.70 10.43
C ALA A 48 2.62 -10.56 10.31
N LYS A 49 3.25 -10.44 9.14
CA LYS A 49 3.92 -9.21 8.74
C LYS A 49 2.90 -8.27 8.11
N VAL A 50 2.97 -6.98 8.49
CA VAL A 50 2.02 -5.95 8.06
C VAL A 50 2.72 -4.89 7.21
N GLY A 51 2.26 -4.68 5.98
CA GLY A 51 2.71 -3.64 5.06
C GLY A 51 1.64 -2.58 4.85
N VAL A 52 1.97 -1.33 5.11
CA VAL A 52 1.02 -0.21 5.06
C VAL A 52 1.48 0.83 4.04
N ASP A 53 0.64 1.20 3.10
CA ASP A 53 0.87 2.35 2.20
C ASP A 53 0.50 3.65 2.93
N ALA A 54 1.28 3.98 3.94
CA ALA A 54 1.21 5.25 4.66
C ALA A 54 2.47 5.45 5.51
N PRO A 55 2.81 6.71 5.84
CA PRO A 55 3.84 7.02 6.82
C PRO A 55 3.42 6.58 8.22
N LEU A 56 4.20 5.70 8.84
CA LEU A 56 3.97 5.15 10.20
C LEU A 56 4.80 5.84 11.28
N TYR A 57 5.79 6.62 10.87
CA TYR A 57 6.64 7.41 11.75
C TYR A 57 7.06 8.70 11.07
N VAL A 58 6.70 9.85 11.63
CA VAL A 58 6.91 11.18 11.04
C VAL A 58 7.57 12.10 12.07
N PRO A 59 8.92 12.10 12.16
CA PRO A 59 9.63 12.89 13.17
C PRO A 59 9.78 14.38 12.80
N ASN A 60 9.68 14.73 11.53
CA ASN A 60 9.95 16.07 11.00
C ASN A 60 8.68 16.93 10.91
N GLU A 61 8.80 18.21 11.24
CA GLU A 61 7.69 19.18 11.15
C GLU A 61 7.46 19.61 9.68
N THR A 62 8.53 19.82 8.90
CA THR A 62 8.46 20.31 7.51
C THR A 62 9.40 19.51 6.60
N GLY A 63 9.24 19.65 5.27
CA GLY A 63 10.10 19.00 4.27
C GLY A 63 9.85 17.50 4.16
N ASN A 64 10.83 16.76 3.62
CA ASN A 64 10.82 15.31 3.50
C ASN A 64 11.62 14.66 4.63
N ARG A 65 11.20 13.49 5.10
CA ARG A 65 12.05 12.60 5.92
C ARG A 65 13.27 12.16 5.10
N ASP A 66 14.31 11.71 5.75
CA ASP A 66 15.48 11.15 5.04
C ASP A 66 15.12 9.89 4.23
N ILE A 67 14.09 9.17 4.66
CA ILE A 67 13.49 8.03 3.96
C ILE A 67 13.06 8.41 2.54
N GLU A 68 12.25 9.48 2.38
CA GLU A 68 11.79 9.96 1.06
C GLU A 68 12.96 10.51 0.23
N LYS A 69 13.90 11.21 0.85
CA LYS A 69 15.09 11.74 0.16
C LYS A 69 15.94 10.60 -0.41
N GLU A 70 16.13 9.54 0.37
CA GLU A 70 16.88 8.36 -0.07
C GLU A 70 16.13 7.59 -1.18
N PHE A 71 14.80 7.39 -1.02
CA PHE A 71 13.95 6.78 -2.04
C PHE A 71 13.99 7.57 -3.36
N LEU A 72 13.86 8.89 -3.31
CA LEU A 72 13.88 9.75 -4.50
C LEU A 72 15.22 9.72 -5.24
N ARG A 73 16.35 9.53 -4.55
CA ARG A 73 17.65 9.33 -5.22
C ARG A 73 17.66 8.10 -6.13
N ASP A 74 16.97 7.03 -5.73
CA ASP A 74 16.92 5.78 -6.50
C ASP A 74 15.85 5.80 -7.59
N PHE A 75 14.75 6.54 -7.41
CA PHE A 75 13.55 6.42 -8.24
C PHE A 75 13.17 7.66 -9.06
N SER A 76 13.75 8.84 -8.80
CA SER A 76 13.40 10.06 -9.55
C SER A 76 13.69 9.95 -11.04
N SER A 77 14.80 9.32 -11.42
CA SER A 77 15.15 9.05 -12.84
C SER A 77 14.14 8.16 -13.53
N LYS A 78 13.44 7.31 -12.79
CA LYS A 78 12.36 6.43 -13.26
C LYS A 78 10.99 7.12 -13.25
N LYS A 79 10.93 8.43 -12.97
CA LYS A 79 9.69 9.23 -12.87
C LYS A 79 8.72 8.75 -11.78
N LEU A 80 9.21 8.02 -10.78
CA LEU A 80 8.44 7.63 -9.61
C LEU A 80 8.76 8.59 -8.46
N GLY A 81 7.75 9.34 -8.03
CA GLY A 81 7.82 10.26 -6.91
C GLY A 81 7.04 9.77 -5.71
N VAL A 82 7.29 10.36 -4.56
CA VAL A 82 6.48 10.20 -3.34
C VAL A 82 6.01 11.57 -2.87
N TYR A 83 4.91 11.59 -2.14
CA TYR A 83 4.44 12.82 -1.48
C TYR A 83 5.42 13.23 -0.39
N PRO A 84 5.60 14.55 -0.15
CA PRO A 84 6.33 15.03 1.01
C PRO A 84 5.67 14.55 2.30
N VAL A 85 6.47 13.94 3.18
CA VAL A 85 6.00 13.43 4.47
C VAL A 85 6.52 14.31 5.59
N ASN A 86 5.62 15.06 6.24
CA ASN A 86 5.90 15.89 7.40
C ASN A 86 4.62 16.18 8.19
N ARG A 87 4.78 16.60 9.45
CA ARG A 87 3.66 16.81 10.37
C ARG A 87 2.75 17.94 9.93
N GLU A 88 3.31 19.04 9.43
CA GLU A 88 2.53 20.20 9.00
C GLU A 88 1.54 19.78 7.89
N LEU A 89 2.01 19.15 6.81
CA LEU A 89 1.15 18.72 5.70
C LEU A 89 0.14 17.65 6.09
N LEU A 90 0.53 16.68 6.92
CA LEU A 90 -0.33 15.55 7.27
C LEU A 90 -1.40 15.94 8.30
N LYS A 91 -1.07 16.81 9.26
CA LYS A 91 -2.04 17.31 10.25
C LYS A 91 -3.03 18.32 9.68
N GLN A 92 -2.62 19.18 8.74
CA GLN A 92 -3.51 20.15 8.10
C GLN A 92 -4.76 19.50 7.49
N LYS A 93 -4.64 18.26 7.00
CA LYS A 93 -5.76 17.56 6.37
C LYS A 93 -6.72 16.88 7.36
N ASN A 94 -6.21 16.33 8.46
CA ASN A 94 -6.99 15.40 9.29
C ASN A 94 -6.77 15.56 10.81
N GLY A 95 -6.02 16.56 11.27
CA GLY A 95 -5.72 16.78 12.69
C GLY A 95 -4.76 15.77 13.33
N SER A 96 -4.68 14.53 12.80
CA SER A 96 -3.78 13.47 13.23
C SER A 96 -3.11 12.80 12.04
N ILE A 97 -2.01 12.10 12.29
CA ILE A 97 -1.33 11.27 11.28
C ILE A 97 -1.87 9.85 11.41
N VAL A 98 -2.80 9.48 10.53
CA VAL A 98 -3.55 8.22 10.60
C VAL A 98 -2.64 7.00 10.65
N GLY A 99 -1.50 7.01 9.94
CA GLY A 99 -0.52 5.93 10.00
C GLY A 99 0.14 5.78 11.38
N GLU A 100 0.48 6.89 12.06
CA GLU A 100 1.01 6.84 13.43
C GLU A 100 -0.06 6.34 14.42
N VAL A 101 -1.33 6.75 14.22
CA VAL A 101 -2.46 6.28 15.03
C VAL A 101 -2.63 4.76 14.87
N LEU A 102 -2.61 4.25 13.64
CA LEU A 102 -2.67 2.81 13.39
C LEU A 102 -1.49 2.09 14.04
N ALA A 103 -0.25 2.54 13.81
CA ALA A 103 0.96 1.93 14.37
C ALA A 103 0.93 1.85 15.91
N SER A 104 0.30 2.82 16.58
CA SER A 104 0.16 2.82 18.04
C SER A 104 -0.87 1.81 18.59
N LYS A 105 -1.78 1.32 17.73
CA LYS A 105 -2.86 0.39 18.11
C LYS A 105 -2.55 -1.07 17.87
N ILE A 106 -1.57 -1.37 17.03
CA ILE A 106 -1.21 -2.74 16.64
C ILE A 106 0.03 -3.23 17.39
N GLY A 107 0.10 -4.54 17.60
CA GLY A 107 1.19 -5.17 18.35
C GLY A 107 2.47 -5.42 17.54
N GLN A 108 2.41 -5.24 16.22
CA GLN A 108 3.53 -5.45 15.32
C GLN A 108 4.62 -4.39 15.50
N LYS A 109 5.88 -4.80 15.41
CA LYS A 109 7.04 -3.93 15.64
C LYS A 109 7.52 -3.28 14.35
N LEU A 110 7.56 -1.95 14.33
CA LEU A 110 8.00 -1.16 13.19
C LEU A 110 9.46 -1.49 12.81
N GLY A 111 9.67 -1.78 11.52
CA GLY A 111 10.96 -2.20 10.96
C GLY A 111 11.29 -3.68 11.11
N ASP A 112 10.44 -4.46 11.78
CA ASP A 112 10.58 -5.91 12.02
C ASP A 112 9.38 -6.69 11.43
N THR A 113 8.18 -6.52 11.99
CA THR A 113 6.94 -7.13 11.52
C THR A 113 5.93 -6.11 10.95
N LEU A 114 6.14 -4.81 11.17
CA LEU A 114 5.37 -3.72 10.59
C LEU A 114 6.27 -2.87 9.68
N PHE A 115 5.82 -2.57 8.47
CA PHE A 115 6.58 -1.82 7.47
C PHE A 115 5.72 -0.81 6.73
N GLU A 116 6.33 0.31 6.36
CA GLU A 116 5.83 1.14 5.28
C GLU A 116 6.13 0.45 3.95
N VAL A 117 5.20 0.51 3.01
CA VAL A 117 5.37 -0.01 1.64
C VAL A 117 4.81 0.99 0.64
N TYR A 118 5.10 0.81 -0.65
CA TYR A 118 4.61 1.71 -1.69
C TYR A 118 4.20 0.90 -2.92
N PRO A 119 2.91 0.69 -3.16
CA PRO A 119 2.38 -0.10 -4.26
C PRO A 119 3.00 0.23 -5.62
N HIS A 120 3.11 1.52 -5.96
CA HIS A 120 3.68 1.94 -7.22
C HIS A 120 5.14 1.48 -7.43
N ALA A 121 5.94 1.44 -6.36
CA ALA A 121 7.33 0.95 -6.45
C ALA A 121 7.36 -0.57 -6.64
N THR A 122 6.49 -1.29 -5.95
CA THR A 122 6.35 -2.74 -6.11
C THR A 122 5.84 -3.10 -7.51
N ILE A 123 4.80 -2.43 -7.99
CA ILE A 123 4.27 -2.63 -9.34
C ILE A 123 5.35 -2.39 -10.40
N MET A 124 6.11 -1.30 -10.25
CA MET A 124 7.21 -0.99 -11.17
C MET A 124 8.29 -2.06 -11.16
N ASN A 125 8.73 -2.49 -9.98
CA ASN A 125 9.90 -3.35 -9.87
C ASN A 125 9.57 -4.83 -10.08
N CYS A 126 8.36 -5.28 -9.72
CA CYS A 126 7.97 -6.70 -9.81
C CYS A 126 7.19 -7.04 -11.08
N PHE A 127 6.46 -6.08 -11.67
CA PHE A 127 5.48 -6.40 -12.72
C PHE A 127 5.67 -5.61 -14.00
N HIS A 128 5.59 -4.28 -13.94
CA HIS A 128 5.37 -3.46 -15.14
C HIS A 128 6.65 -2.85 -15.74
N GLY A 129 7.74 -2.75 -14.97
CA GLY A 129 9.01 -2.14 -15.40
C GLY A 129 9.00 -0.60 -15.45
N SER A 130 7.83 0.03 -15.32
CA SER A 130 7.63 1.48 -15.32
C SER A 130 6.43 1.88 -14.47
N VAL A 131 6.15 3.19 -14.34
CA VAL A 131 4.97 3.67 -13.59
C VAL A 131 3.69 3.27 -14.30
N LEU A 132 2.87 2.43 -13.67
CA LEU A 132 1.53 2.07 -14.15
C LEU A 132 0.54 3.18 -13.76
N PRO A 133 -0.16 3.84 -14.70
CA PRO A 133 -0.96 5.03 -14.40
C PRO A 133 -2.44 4.71 -14.07
N TYR A 134 -2.70 3.80 -13.14
CA TYR A 134 -4.06 3.33 -12.77
C TYR A 134 -4.80 4.26 -11.79
N LYS A 135 -4.10 5.12 -11.06
CA LYS A 135 -4.73 6.06 -10.12
C LYS A 135 -5.47 7.17 -10.83
N ARG A 136 -6.62 7.57 -10.27
CA ARG A 136 -7.40 8.70 -10.78
C ARG A 136 -6.63 10.01 -10.65
N LYS A 137 -6.45 10.71 -11.77
CA LYS A 137 -5.89 12.06 -11.84
C LYS A 137 -6.76 12.93 -12.76
N SER A 138 -6.75 14.25 -12.54
CA SER A 138 -7.38 15.20 -13.44
C SER A 138 -6.91 14.98 -14.88
N GLY A 139 -7.83 14.98 -15.84
CA GLY A 139 -7.53 14.73 -17.26
C GLY A 139 -7.40 13.27 -17.69
N ARG A 140 -7.46 12.31 -16.77
CA ARG A 140 -7.51 10.88 -17.13
C ARG A 140 -8.94 10.40 -17.32
N ASP A 141 -9.20 9.79 -18.47
CA ASP A 141 -10.48 9.14 -18.74
C ASP A 141 -10.68 7.89 -17.87
N VAL A 142 -11.92 7.66 -17.44
CA VAL A 142 -12.30 6.50 -16.61
C VAL A 142 -12.08 5.17 -17.35
N LYS A 143 -12.29 5.13 -18.67
CA LYS A 143 -12.04 3.94 -19.47
C LYS A 143 -10.56 3.57 -19.48
N PHE A 144 -9.68 4.58 -19.60
CA PHE A 144 -8.24 4.40 -19.50
C PHE A 144 -7.84 3.85 -18.12
N ILE A 145 -8.36 4.45 -17.03
CA ILE A 145 -8.08 4.00 -15.65
C ILE A 145 -8.50 2.53 -15.45
N LYS A 146 -9.69 2.16 -15.92
CA LYS A 146 -10.18 0.78 -15.86
C LYS A 146 -9.24 -0.19 -16.59
N GLY A 147 -8.75 0.18 -17.78
CA GLY A 147 -7.78 -0.63 -18.50
C GLY A 147 -6.48 -0.80 -17.75
N GLN A 148 -6.00 0.23 -17.05
CA GLN A 148 -4.79 0.13 -16.23
C GLN A 148 -5.00 -0.70 -14.95
N LEU A 149 -6.19 -0.63 -14.33
CA LEU A 149 -6.55 -1.50 -13.20
C LEU A 149 -6.68 -2.97 -13.63
N ASP A 150 -7.20 -3.23 -14.84
CA ASP A 150 -7.27 -4.57 -15.41
C ASP A 150 -5.87 -5.17 -15.63
N ILE A 151 -4.94 -4.37 -16.13
CA ILE A 151 -3.52 -4.75 -16.23
C ILE A 151 -2.95 -5.10 -14.84
N LEU A 152 -3.20 -4.29 -13.83
CA LEU A 152 -2.73 -4.56 -12.47
C LEU A 152 -3.34 -5.85 -11.92
N GLN A 153 -4.66 -6.04 -12.08
CA GLN A 153 -5.35 -7.25 -11.64
C GLN A 153 -4.76 -8.50 -12.32
N ASN A 154 -4.47 -8.45 -13.62
CA ASN A 154 -3.87 -9.56 -14.33
C ASN A 154 -2.46 -9.88 -13.82
N TYR A 155 -1.61 -8.89 -13.56
CA TYR A 155 -0.31 -9.12 -12.92
C TYR A 155 -0.43 -9.84 -11.58
N LEU A 156 -1.41 -9.45 -10.76
CA LEU A 156 -1.65 -10.12 -9.48
C LEU A 156 -2.12 -11.55 -9.67
N LEU A 157 -3.02 -11.82 -10.63
CA LEU A 157 -3.50 -13.17 -10.96
C LEU A 157 -2.40 -14.10 -11.50
N GLU A 158 -1.40 -13.57 -12.20
CA GLU A 158 -0.24 -14.33 -12.68
C GLU A 158 0.72 -14.74 -11.53
N ASN A 159 0.68 -14.02 -10.40
CA ASN A 159 1.63 -14.19 -9.31
C ASN A 159 1.03 -14.72 -8.00
N LEU A 160 -0.28 -14.66 -7.86
CA LEU A 160 -1.02 -15.03 -6.64
C LEU A 160 -2.23 -15.89 -6.99
N LYS A 161 -2.58 -16.76 -6.05
CA LYS A 161 -3.83 -17.56 -6.05
C LYS A 161 -4.92 -16.83 -5.30
N GLY A 162 -6.15 -17.30 -5.41
CA GLY A 162 -7.32 -16.80 -4.66
C GLY A 162 -8.36 -16.13 -5.55
N ASP A 163 -9.54 -15.91 -4.99
CA ASP A 163 -10.71 -15.34 -5.70
C ASP A 163 -10.85 -13.85 -5.37
N PHE A 164 -10.09 -13.01 -6.04
CA PHE A 164 -10.13 -11.54 -5.87
C PHE A 164 -10.42 -10.78 -7.17
N ALA A 165 -10.50 -11.48 -8.30
CA ALA A 165 -10.74 -10.86 -9.60
C ALA A 165 -12.20 -10.47 -9.78
N VAL A 166 -12.41 -9.32 -10.43
CA VAL A 166 -13.74 -8.85 -10.79
C VAL A 166 -13.75 -8.32 -12.23
N ASP A 167 -14.94 -8.27 -12.84
CA ASP A 167 -15.13 -7.59 -14.11
C ASP A 167 -15.10 -6.05 -13.90
N ILE A 168 -13.91 -5.47 -14.03
CA ILE A 168 -13.65 -4.04 -13.82
C ILE A 168 -14.50 -3.17 -14.77
N SER A 169 -14.88 -3.67 -15.94
CA SER A 169 -15.70 -2.94 -16.90
C SER A 169 -17.04 -2.52 -16.32
N LYS A 170 -17.60 -3.32 -15.42
CA LYS A 170 -18.90 -3.11 -14.75
C LYS A 170 -18.81 -2.19 -13.52
N LEU A 171 -17.63 -1.93 -12.99
CA LEU A 171 -17.46 -1.11 -11.78
C LEU A 171 -17.62 0.38 -12.10
N LYS A 172 -18.26 1.14 -11.19
CA LYS A 172 -18.45 2.60 -11.30
C LYS A 172 -18.38 3.26 -9.93
N GLY A 173 -18.00 4.55 -9.92
CA GLY A 173 -18.02 5.39 -8.71
C GLY A 173 -17.25 4.76 -7.54
N LYS A 174 -17.92 4.64 -6.38
CA LYS A 174 -17.35 4.08 -5.17
C LYS A 174 -16.85 2.64 -5.36
N ARG A 175 -17.59 1.79 -6.07
CA ARG A 175 -17.18 0.38 -6.28
C ARG A 175 -15.86 0.27 -7.05
N LEU A 176 -15.61 1.18 -8.02
CA LEU A 176 -14.34 1.23 -8.74
C LEU A 176 -13.21 1.69 -7.81
N LYS A 177 -13.47 2.66 -6.93
CA LYS A 177 -12.48 3.12 -5.95
C LYS A 177 -12.19 2.03 -4.92
N ASP A 178 -13.22 1.40 -4.35
CA ASP A 178 -13.06 0.32 -3.38
C ASP A 178 -12.23 -0.84 -3.98
N HIS A 179 -12.42 -1.14 -5.28
CA HIS A 179 -11.63 -2.17 -5.95
C HIS A 179 -10.17 -1.74 -6.19
N GLU A 180 -9.92 -0.48 -6.54
CA GLU A 180 -8.57 0.09 -6.61
C GLU A 180 -7.85 -0.08 -5.27
N ASP A 181 -8.50 0.31 -4.15
CA ASP A 181 -7.93 0.20 -2.80
C ASP A 181 -7.66 -1.27 -2.40
N LYS A 182 -8.53 -2.20 -2.81
CA LYS A 182 -8.33 -3.64 -2.61
C LYS A 182 -7.11 -4.17 -3.36
N LEU A 183 -6.92 -3.78 -4.63
CA LEU A 183 -5.74 -4.18 -5.41
C LEU A 183 -4.46 -3.62 -4.80
N ASP A 184 -4.47 -2.36 -4.35
CA ASP A 184 -3.31 -1.77 -3.67
C ASP A 184 -2.99 -2.48 -2.35
N ALA A 185 -4.00 -2.86 -1.59
CA ALA A 185 -3.80 -3.66 -0.37
C ALA A 185 -3.18 -5.03 -0.69
N ILE A 186 -3.60 -5.70 -1.77
CA ILE A 186 -2.96 -6.94 -2.22
C ILE A 186 -1.49 -6.69 -2.59
N VAL A 187 -1.19 -5.58 -3.30
CA VAL A 187 0.21 -5.22 -3.64
C VAL A 187 1.02 -4.93 -2.37
N CYS A 188 0.45 -4.29 -1.34
CA CYS A 188 1.12 -4.06 -0.05
C CYS A 188 1.51 -5.40 0.62
N ALA A 189 0.58 -6.37 0.67
CA ALA A 189 0.85 -7.70 1.21
C ALA A 189 1.88 -8.46 0.36
N TYR A 190 1.73 -8.42 -0.97
CA TYR A 190 2.67 -9.02 -1.92
C TYR A 190 4.08 -8.45 -1.77
N THR A 191 4.23 -7.16 -1.49
CA THR A 191 5.54 -6.54 -1.23
C THR A 191 6.29 -7.29 -0.13
N LEU A 192 5.63 -7.62 0.97
CA LEU A 192 6.26 -8.31 2.09
C LEU A 192 6.54 -9.78 1.77
N TYR A 193 5.58 -10.47 1.15
CA TYR A 193 5.75 -11.84 0.67
C TYR A 193 6.95 -11.94 -0.29
N TYR A 194 7.04 -11.05 -1.27
CA TYR A 194 8.15 -11.00 -2.21
C TYR A 194 9.47 -10.72 -1.50
N CYS A 195 9.49 -9.77 -0.57
CA CYS A 195 10.68 -9.37 0.16
C CYS A 195 11.21 -10.44 1.15
N ASP A 196 10.40 -11.39 1.52
CA ASP A 196 10.87 -12.52 2.35
C ASP A 196 11.58 -13.61 1.52
N LYS A 197 11.32 -13.63 0.21
CA LYS A 197 11.90 -14.61 -0.72
C LYS A 197 12.98 -14.02 -1.64
N ASN A 198 12.99 -12.67 -1.78
CA ASN A 198 13.83 -11.99 -2.74
C ASN A 198 14.55 -10.79 -2.11
N SER A 199 15.45 -10.19 -2.89
CA SER A 199 16.19 -9.01 -2.45
C SER A 199 15.30 -7.77 -2.38
N CYS A 200 15.32 -7.09 -1.23
CA CYS A 200 14.61 -5.83 -1.01
C CYS A 200 15.53 -4.76 -0.40
N LYS A 201 15.19 -3.51 -0.61
CA LYS A 201 15.80 -2.37 0.09
C LYS A 201 14.87 -1.89 1.21
N LYS A 202 15.46 -1.56 2.36
CA LYS A 202 14.77 -0.91 3.47
C LYS A 202 15.32 0.50 3.61
N TYR A 203 14.51 1.50 3.31
CA TYR A 203 14.83 2.91 3.53
C TYR A 203 14.51 3.26 4.99
N GLY A 204 15.45 3.89 5.67
CA GLY A 204 15.32 4.21 7.10
C GLY A 204 14.98 3.00 8.00
N GLY A 205 15.21 1.77 7.53
CA GLY A 205 14.90 0.53 8.25
C GLY A 205 13.43 0.13 8.27
N ILE A 206 12.50 0.99 7.88
CA ILE A 206 11.05 0.79 8.01
C ILE A 206 10.29 0.74 6.68
N PHE A 207 10.80 1.38 5.63
CA PHE A 207 10.14 1.44 4.33
C PHE A 207 10.73 0.40 3.38
N LYS A 208 9.98 -0.67 3.10
CA LYS A 208 10.37 -1.80 2.28
C LYS A 208 9.97 -1.63 0.81
N VAL A 209 10.94 -1.85 -0.09
CA VAL A 209 10.72 -1.82 -1.54
C VAL A 209 11.48 -2.99 -2.19
N PRO A 210 10.84 -3.80 -3.05
CA PRO A 210 11.51 -4.82 -3.87
C PRO A 210 12.66 -4.19 -4.67
N LYS A 211 13.80 -4.88 -4.79
CA LYS A 211 14.85 -4.49 -5.72
C LYS A 211 14.50 -4.97 -7.14
N LEU A 212 14.96 -4.23 -8.13
CA LEU A 212 15.00 -4.68 -9.51
C LEU A 212 16.03 -5.78 -9.69
#